data_37ac1df42c9aa3cdef092e83c84f9bae
#
_entry.id   37ac1df42c9aa3cdef092e83c84f9bae
#
_cell.length_a   1.000
_cell.length_b   1.000
_cell.length_c   1.000
_cell.angle_alpha   90.00
_cell.angle_beta   90.00
_cell.angle_gamma   90.00
#
_symmetry.space_group_name_H-M   'P 1'
#
loop_
_entity.id
_entity.type
_entity.pdbx_description
1 polymer ?
#
loop_
_entity_poly.entity_id
_entity_poly.type
_entity_poly.pdbx_seq_one_letter_code
_entity_poly.pdbx_strand_id
1 'polypeptide(L)'
;MFFTLATRVARTPLDLPLRWVAGKLQRYTDIADNLNNCDFASNGERMLIERGAPHWRVALDVGANLGDWAREVVGVNPACAVHCFEASPSTFEVLRERMQGVANVTLHAAGAGEVDGTLSFHDHGKGSTLSSFVTRDEVRARYGERIVEVPVRRLDSVLADLGAARVDFIKVDTEGYELPVLAGLSGALAARTVDCVQFEYGGTWL
;
A
#
# COMPACT_ATOMS: atom_id res chain seq x y z
N MET A 1 -18.09 37.52 0.47
CA MET A 1 -18.45 37.61 1.90
C MET A 1 -17.79 36.53 2.76
N PHE A 2 -17.76 35.24 2.37
CA PHE A 2 -17.11 34.15 3.10
C PHE A 2 -15.58 34.30 3.22
N PHE A 3 -14.91 34.74 2.15
CA PHE A 3 -13.45 34.93 2.13
C PHE A 3 -12.95 35.97 3.15
N THR A 4 -13.73 37.00 3.37
CA THR A 4 -13.40 38.12 4.30
C THR A 4 -13.57 37.68 5.76
N LEU A 5 -14.46 36.73 6.06
CA LEU A 5 -14.68 36.23 7.41
C LEU A 5 -13.54 35.25 7.82
N ALA A 6 -13.14 34.39 6.90
CA ALA A 6 -12.04 33.40 7.13
C ALA A 6 -10.72 34.16 7.43
N THR A 7 -10.41 35.22 6.69
CA THR A 7 -9.18 35.99 6.91
C THR A 7 -9.19 36.81 8.20
N ARG A 8 -10.38 37.15 8.74
CA ARG A 8 -10.51 37.84 10.03
C ARG A 8 -10.37 36.92 11.24
N VAL A 9 -10.73 35.67 11.09
CA VAL A 9 -10.67 34.68 12.17
C VAL A 9 -9.31 33.97 12.22
N ALA A 10 -8.63 33.87 11.08
CA ALA A 10 -7.26 33.32 11.02
C ALA A 10 -6.35 34.14 11.94
N ARG A 11 -5.61 33.41 12.81
CA ARG A 11 -4.71 33.96 13.85
C ARG A 11 -5.40 34.54 15.09
N THR A 12 -6.68 34.26 15.31
CA THR A 12 -7.36 34.53 16.57
C THR A 12 -7.38 33.28 17.46
N PRO A 13 -7.69 33.38 18.77
CA PRO A 13 -7.87 32.21 19.65
C PRO A 13 -8.96 31.26 19.17
N LEU A 14 -9.87 31.68 18.29
CA LEU A 14 -10.93 30.87 17.69
C LEU A 14 -10.48 30.07 16.47
N ASP A 15 -9.30 30.37 15.90
CA ASP A 15 -8.78 29.69 14.70
C ASP A 15 -8.56 28.19 14.93
N LEU A 16 -7.93 27.82 16.03
CA LEU A 16 -7.65 26.41 16.37
C LEU A 16 -8.92 25.54 16.49
N PRO A 17 -9.95 25.92 17.27
CA PRO A 17 -11.17 25.14 17.34
C PRO A 17 -11.94 25.12 16.02
N LEU A 18 -11.93 26.21 15.24
CA LEU A 18 -12.59 26.24 13.94
C LEU A 18 -11.86 25.37 12.90
N ARG A 19 -10.53 25.33 12.89
CA ARG A 19 -9.75 24.42 12.06
C ARG A 19 -10.01 22.97 12.44
N TRP A 20 -10.13 22.68 13.74
CA TRP A 20 -10.46 21.33 14.21
C TRP A 20 -11.85 20.89 13.69
N VAL A 21 -12.87 21.75 13.80
CA VAL A 21 -14.23 21.46 13.28
C VAL A 21 -14.19 21.32 11.76
N ALA A 22 -13.52 22.23 11.05
CA ALA A 22 -13.38 22.16 9.59
C ALA A 22 -12.70 20.87 9.14
N GLY A 23 -11.64 20.45 9.82
CA GLY A 23 -10.96 19.18 9.54
C GLY A 23 -11.84 17.95 9.78
N LYS A 24 -12.72 17.98 10.80
CA LYS A 24 -13.70 16.90 11.02
C LYS A 24 -14.77 16.85 9.92
N LEU A 25 -15.27 18.02 9.50
CA LEU A 25 -16.24 18.11 8.40
C LEU A 25 -15.62 17.68 7.07
N GLN A 26 -14.38 18.09 6.78
CA GLN A 26 -13.66 17.66 5.59
C GLN A 26 -13.48 16.14 5.59
N ARG A 27 -13.02 15.54 6.69
CA ARG A 27 -12.89 14.10 6.81
C ARG A 27 -14.23 13.37 6.61
N TYR A 28 -15.33 13.93 7.11
CA TYR A 28 -16.66 13.37 6.89
C TYR A 28 -17.05 13.41 5.41
N THR A 29 -16.83 14.54 4.72
CA THR A 29 -17.10 14.64 3.28
C THR A 29 -16.22 13.71 2.47
N ASP A 30 -14.92 13.62 2.78
CA ASP A 30 -13.98 12.71 2.11
C ASP A 30 -14.43 11.25 2.22
N ILE A 31 -14.88 10.82 3.41
CA ILE A 31 -15.43 9.47 3.62
C ILE A 31 -16.75 9.28 2.85
N ALA A 32 -17.65 10.28 2.90
CA ALA A 32 -18.95 10.20 2.23
C ALA A 32 -18.81 10.15 0.69
N ASP A 33 -17.79 10.82 0.16
CA ASP A 33 -17.46 10.83 -1.27
C ASP A 33 -16.52 9.69 -1.67
N ASN A 34 -16.24 8.76 -0.74
CA ASN A 34 -15.29 7.66 -0.86
C ASN A 34 -13.85 8.12 -1.19
N LEU A 35 -13.53 9.35 -0.89
CA LEU A 35 -12.19 9.90 -0.93
C LEU A 35 -11.50 9.55 0.40
N ASN A 36 -10.32 8.95 0.34
CA ASN A 36 -9.55 8.60 1.54
C ASN A 36 -10.26 7.60 2.49
N ASN A 37 -11.04 6.67 1.93
CA ASN A 37 -11.70 5.60 2.68
C ASN A 37 -10.73 4.42 2.86
N CYS A 38 -10.11 4.31 4.05
CA CYS A 38 -9.20 3.22 4.40
C CYS A 38 -9.91 1.97 4.96
N ASP A 39 -11.24 1.96 5.04
CA ASP A 39 -11.97 0.79 5.52
C ASP A 39 -12.14 -0.24 4.40
N PHE A 40 -11.41 -1.33 4.51
CA PHE A 40 -11.39 -2.45 3.57
C PHE A 40 -12.79 -2.99 3.21
N ALA A 41 -13.73 -2.95 4.14
CA ALA A 41 -15.08 -3.46 3.92
C ALA A 41 -15.93 -2.56 3.00
N SER A 42 -15.61 -1.26 2.95
CA SER A 42 -16.43 -0.24 2.26
C SER A 42 -15.68 0.56 1.19
N ASN A 43 -14.34 0.45 1.11
CA ASN A 43 -13.54 1.16 0.10
C ASN A 43 -13.59 0.54 -1.32
N GLY A 44 -14.21 -0.63 -1.45
CA GLY A 44 -14.33 -1.35 -2.72
C GLY A 44 -13.35 -2.51 -2.89
N GLU A 45 -12.29 -2.61 -2.08
CA GLU A 45 -11.30 -3.68 -2.19
C GLU A 45 -11.91 -5.06 -1.98
N ARG A 46 -12.76 -5.22 -0.95
CA ARG A 46 -13.47 -6.48 -0.71
C ARG A 46 -14.31 -6.90 -1.91
N MET A 47 -15.09 -5.97 -2.47
CA MET A 47 -15.91 -6.25 -3.65
C MET A 47 -15.05 -6.68 -4.85
N LEU A 48 -13.89 -6.05 -5.03
CA LEU A 48 -12.96 -6.38 -6.10
C LEU A 48 -12.41 -7.81 -5.93
N ILE A 49 -12.04 -8.20 -4.70
CA ILE A 49 -11.57 -9.55 -4.39
C ILE A 49 -12.71 -10.55 -4.60
N GLU A 50 -13.90 -10.32 -4.04
CA GLU A 50 -15.05 -11.24 -4.18
C GLU A 50 -15.42 -11.52 -5.63
N ARG A 51 -15.30 -10.52 -6.51
CA ARG A 51 -15.63 -10.66 -7.94
C ARG A 51 -14.47 -11.17 -8.79
N GLY A 52 -13.25 -10.77 -8.50
CA GLY A 52 -12.07 -11.04 -9.32
C GLY A 52 -11.33 -12.31 -8.90
N ALA A 53 -11.08 -12.49 -7.59
CA ALA A 53 -10.26 -13.57 -7.08
C ALA A 53 -10.71 -14.99 -7.48
N PRO A 54 -12.02 -15.29 -7.69
CA PRO A 54 -12.44 -16.60 -8.22
C PRO A 54 -11.78 -16.97 -9.54
N HIS A 55 -11.28 -15.99 -10.29
CA HIS A 55 -10.68 -16.17 -11.61
C HIS A 55 -9.15 -15.99 -11.63
N TRP A 56 -8.55 -15.55 -10.51
CA TRP A 56 -7.11 -15.32 -10.43
C TRP A 56 -6.35 -16.61 -10.19
N ARG A 57 -5.23 -16.76 -10.87
CA ARG A 57 -4.27 -17.84 -10.70
C ARG A 57 -3.03 -17.36 -9.98
N VAL A 58 -2.60 -16.12 -10.29
CA VAL A 58 -1.43 -15.47 -9.71
C VAL A 58 -1.79 -14.04 -9.34
N ALA A 59 -1.54 -13.69 -8.09
CA ALA A 59 -1.68 -12.31 -7.59
C ALA A 59 -0.46 -11.89 -6.79
N LEU A 60 -0.12 -10.59 -6.85
CA LEU A 60 0.94 -9.98 -6.07
C LEU A 60 0.33 -8.95 -5.09
N ASP A 61 0.80 -8.97 -3.85
CA ASP A 61 0.47 -8.01 -2.78
C ASP A 61 1.76 -7.28 -2.40
N VAL A 62 1.94 -6.08 -2.95
CA VAL A 62 3.15 -5.26 -2.76
C VAL A 62 2.87 -4.21 -1.68
N GLY A 63 3.56 -4.32 -0.55
CA GLY A 63 3.23 -3.63 0.70
C GLY A 63 2.23 -4.45 1.51
N ALA A 64 2.48 -5.76 1.64
CA ALA A 64 1.52 -6.70 2.21
C ALA A 64 1.21 -6.45 3.71
N ASN A 65 2.01 -5.68 4.41
CA ASN A 65 1.84 -5.36 5.81
C ASN A 65 1.55 -6.63 6.65
N LEU A 66 0.41 -6.72 7.29
CA LEU A 66 0.01 -7.88 8.11
C LEU A 66 -0.65 -9.01 7.31
N GLY A 67 -0.79 -8.86 5.99
CA GLY A 67 -1.29 -9.88 5.06
C GLY A 67 -2.81 -10.03 5.02
N ASP A 68 -3.55 -9.03 5.47
CA ASP A 68 -5.02 -9.11 5.50
C ASP A 68 -5.60 -9.24 4.10
N TRP A 69 -5.07 -8.50 3.12
CA TRP A 69 -5.50 -8.60 1.73
C TRP A 69 -5.23 -10.00 1.14
N ALA A 70 -4.04 -10.53 1.32
CA ALA A 70 -3.68 -11.86 0.85
C ALA A 70 -4.58 -12.95 1.45
N ARG A 71 -4.93 -12.84 2.74
CA ARG A 71 -5.85 -13.78 3.43
C ARG A 71 -7.25 -13.75 2.83
N GLU A 72 -7.76 -12.57 2.50
CA GLU A 72 -9.07 -12.45 1.83
C GLU A 72 -9.03 -13.11 0.45
N VAL A 73 -7.96 -12.89 -0.34
CA VAL A 73 -7.81 -13.51 -1.66
C VAL A 73 -7.84 -15.04 -1.56
N VAL A 74 -7.00 -15.63 -0.69
CA VAL A 74 -6.96 -17.09 -0.54
C VAL A 74 -8.21 -17.65 0.15
N GLY A 75 -8.92 -16.84 0.93
CA GLY A 75 -10.22 -17.17 1.50
C GLY A 75 -11.30 -17.33 0.43
N VAL A 76 -11.26 -16.50 -0.61
CA VAL A 76 -12.18 -16.58 -1.76
C VAL A 76 -11.72 -17.65 -2.77
N ASN A 77 -10.41 -17.70 -3.05
CA ASN A 77 -9.82 -18.65 -4.00
C ASN A 77 -8.55 -19.30 -3.43
N PRO A 78 -8.68 -20.45 -2.75
CA PRO A 78 -7.53 -21.17 -2.20
C PRO A 78 -6.53 -21.68 -3.25
N ALA A 79 -6.88 -21.68 -4.54
CA ALA A 79 -6.00 -22.08 -5.62
C ALA A 79 -5.14 -20.94 -6.19
N CYS A 80 -5.44 -19.68 -5.83
CA CYS A 80 -4.65 -18.52 -6.25
C CYS A 80 -3.27 -18.54 -5.58
N ALA A 81 -2.20 -18.47 -6.37
CA ALA A 81 -0.85 -18.26 -5.86
C ALA A 81 -0.68 -16.77 -5.54
N VAL A 82 -0.50 -16.42 -4.27
CA VAL A 82 -0.31 -15.04 -3.82
C VAL A 82 1.12 -14.80 -3.40
N HIS A 83 1.78 -13.80 -3.96
CA HIS A 83 3.13 -13.39 -3.61
C HIS A 83 3.09 -12.07 -2.84
N CYS A 84 3.42 -12.10 -1.55
CA CYS A 84 3.41 -10.95 -0.64
C CYS A 84 4.80 -10.36 -0.50
N PHE A 85 4.96 -9.07 -0.74
CA PHE A 85 6.20 -8.31 -0.54
C PHE A 85 6.02 -7.37 0.64
N GLU A 86 6.90 -7.50 1.64
CA GLU A 86 6.92 -6.61 2.80
C GLU A 86 8.37 -6.19 3.08
N ALA A 87 8.60 -4.87 3.07
CA ALA A 87 9.93 -4.27 3.20
C ALA A 87 10.37 -4.12 4.66
N SER A 88 9.43 -3.80 5.58
CA SER A 88 9.74 -3.66 7.00
C SER A 88 10.13 -5.00 7.62
N PRO A 89 11.37 -5.18 8.13
CA PRO A 89 11.75 -6.45 8.76
C PRO A 89 10.90 -6.79 9.97
N SER A 90 10.48 -5.78 10.74
CA SER A 90 9.67 -5.97 11.94
C SER A 90 8.22 -6.35 11.62
N THR A 91 7.66 -5.82 10.54
CA THR A 91 6.32 -6.17 10.04
C THR A 91 6.34 -7.51 9.35
N PHE A 92 7.39 -7.81 8.56
CA PHE A 92 7.55 -9.09 7.89
C PHE A 92 7.55 -10.28 8.87
N GLU A 93 8.15 -10.15 10.05
CA GLU A 93 8.08 -11.23 11.07
C GLU A 93 6.63 -11.49 11.52
N VAL A 94 5.83 -10.45 11.71
CA VAL A 94 4.41 -10.60 12.05
C VAL A 94 3.64 -11.21 10.88
N LEU A 95 3.88 -10.74 9.65
CA LEU A 95 3.30 -11.30 8.43
C LEU A 95 3.60 -12.81 8.33
N ARG A 96 4.86 -13.20 8.54
CA ARG A 96 5.31 -14.60 8.50
C ARG A 96 4.57 -15.46 9.54
N GLU A 97 4.43 -14.96 10.77
CA GLU A 97 3.68 -15.66 11.83
C GLU A 97 2.20 -15.81 11.46
N ARG A 98 1.57 -14.74 10.95
CA ARG A 98 0.16 -14.75 10.57
C ARG A 98 -0.17 -15.63 9.37
N MET A 99 0.79 -15.80 8.46
CA MET A 99 0.65 -16.63 7.26
C MET A 99 1.08 -18.08 7.48
N GLN A 100 1.50 -18.45 8.68
CA GLN A 100 1.89 -19.83 8.98
C GLN A 100 0.72 -20.79 8.70
N GLY A 101 0.98 -21.78 7.84
CA GLY A 101 -0.03 -22.78 7.44
C GLY A 101 -1.05 -22.31 6.41
N VAL A 102 -0.96 -21.08 5.92
CA VAL A 102 -1.78 -20.60 4.80
C VAL A 102 -1.15 -21.13 3.50
N ALA A 103 -1.88 -21.99 2.79
CA ALA A 103 -1.43 -22.53 1.52
C ALA A 103 -1.41 -21.48 0.41
N ASN A 104 -0.54 -21.68 -0.58
CA ASN A 104 -0.44 -20.84 -1.80
C ASN A 104 -0.08 -19.37 -1.55
N VAL A 105 0.47 -19.04 -0.38
CA VAL A 105 1.05 -17.71 -0.11
C VAL A 105 2.56 -17.83 0.01
N THR A 106 3.27 -17.06 -0.81
CA THR A 106 4.73 -16.95 -0.77
C THR A 106 5.12 -15.57 -0.25
N LEU A 107 5.98 -15.53 0.76
CA LEU A 107 6.41 -14.29 1.40
C LEU A 107 7.81 -13.88 0.93
N HIS A 108 7.96 -12.62 0.57
CA HIS A 108 9.21 -12.00 0.16
C HIS A 108 9.57 -10.89 1.15
N ALA A 109 10.67 -11.09 1.90
CA ALA A 109 11.22 -10.08 2.82
C ALA A 109 11.97 -9.01 2.00
N ALA A 110 11.24 -8.27 1.20
CA ALA A 110 11.78 -7.26 0.27
C ALA A 110 10.70 -6.24 -0.08
N GLY A 111 11.11 -5.03 -0.39
CA GLY A 111 10.28 -4.08 -1.12
C GLY A 111 10.27 -4.37 -2.62
N ALA A 112 9.43 -3.64 -3.35
CA ALA A 112 9.48 -3.58 -4.80
C ALA A 112 9.88 -2.17 -5.27
N GLY A 113 10.55 -2.07 -6.43
CA GLY A 113 10.98 -0.79 -6.97
C GLY A 113 11.45 -0.87 -8.41
N GLU A 114 12.05 0.20 -8.90
CA GLU A 114 12.49 0.34 -10.30
C GLU A 114 13.64 -0.60 -10.65
N VAL A 115 14.52 -0.89 -9.69
CA VAL A 115 15.72 -1.72 -9.88
C VAL A 115 15.89 -2.71 -8.74
N ASP A 116 16.55 -3.84 -9.02
CA ASP A 116 16.99 -4.77 -7.97
C ASP A 116 18.14 -4.15 -7.18
N GLY A 117 18.12 -4.24 -5.86
CA GLY A 117 19.18 -3.67 -5.01
C GLY A 117 18.84 -3.64 -3.53
N THR A 118 19.42 -2.68 -2.83
CA THR A 118 19.18 -2.40 -1.41
C THR A 118 18.94 -0.90 -1.26
N LEU A 119 17.91 -0.54 -0.53
CA LEU A 119 17.54 0.85 -0.25
C LEU A 119 17.31 1.09 1.24
N SER A 120 17.53 2.33 1.65
CA SER A 120 17.15 2.80 2.99
C SER A 120 15.64 2.88 3.10
N PHE A 121 15.08 2.28 4.14
CA PHE A 121 13.66 2.22 4.44
C PHE A 121 13.37 2.87 5.80
N HIS A 122 12.35 3.71 5.85
CA HIS A 122 11.89 4.41 7.04
C HIS A 122 10.88 3.54 7.78
N ASP A 123 11.38 2.75 8.74
CA ASP A 123 10.58 1.80 9.51
C ASP A 123 10.00 2.46 10.77
N HIS A 124 8.69 2.53 10.87
CA HIS A 124 7.95 3.08 12.00
C HIS A 124 7.42 1.99 12.96
N GLY A 125 7.88 0.75 12.79
CA GLY A 125 7.58 -0.36 13.69
C GLY A 125 6.51 -1.33 13.16
N LYS A 126 6.24 -2.36 13.96
CA LYS A 126 5.41 -3.52 13.58
C LYS A 126 4.01 -3.11 13.13
N GLY A 127 3.64 -3.52 11.91
CA GLY A 127 2.31 -3.28 11.35
C GLY A 127 1.98 -1.82 11.08
N SER A 128 2.99 -0.94 11.07
CA SER A 128 2.77 0.46 10.74
C SER A 128 2.41 0.61 9.27
N THR A 129 1.35 1.35 9.00
CA THR A 129 0.95 1.78 7.64
C THR A 129 1.69 3.04 7.21
N LEU A 130 2.61 3.55 8.06
CA LEU A 130 3.37 4.77 7.78
C LEU A 130 4.79 4.49 7.31
N SER A 131 5.23 3.23 7.34
CA SER A 131 6.57 2.83 6.91
C SER A 131 6.70 2.88 5.39
N SER A 132 7.77 3.50 4.88
CA SER A 132 7.93 3.77 3.44
C SER A 132 9.40 3.94 3.06
N PHE A 133 9.69 3.88 1.76
CA PHE A 133 10.95 4.34 1.17
C PHE A 133 11.01 5.88 1.03
N VAL A 134 9.89 6.57 1.24
CA VAL A 134 9.80 8.02 1.14
C VAL A 134 9.90 8.65 2.53
N THR A 135 10.82 9.61 2.68
CA THR A 135 10.94 10.37 3.92
C THR A 135 9.74 11.30 4.08
N ARG A 136 9.08 11.21 5.24
CA ARG A 136 7.97 12.10 5.62
C ARG A 136 8.30 12.78 6.93
N ASP A 137 8.78 14.04 6.86
CA ASP A 137 9.26 14.80 8.02
C ASP A 137 8.22 14.93 9.15
N GLU A 138 6.95 15.10 8.80
CA GLU A 138 5.85 15.20 9.78
C GLU A 138 5.63 13.87 10.53
N VAL A 139 5.71 12.74 9.81
CA VAL A 139 5.58 11.40 10.39
C VAL A 139 6.77 11.12 11.30
N ARG A 140 7.98 11.39 10.82
CA ARG A 140 9.22 11.26 11.60
C ARG A 140 9.18 12.07 12.89
N ALA A 141 8.77 13.34 12.82
CA ALA A 141 8.70 14.22 13.99
C ALA A 141 7.69 13.75 15.03
N ARG A 142 6.61 13.09 14.60
CA ARG A 142 5.53 12.65 15.50
C ARG A 142 5.71 11.26 16.08
N TYR A 143 6.24 10.32 15.31
CA TYR A 143 6.29 8.90 15.67
C TYR A 143 7.70 8.37 15.82
N GLY A 144 8.72 9.14 15.44
CA GLY A 144 10.09 8.65 15.29
C GLY A 144 10.20 7.71 14.07
N GLU A 145 11.43 7.34 13.74
CA GLU A 145 11.69 6.35 12.68
C GLU A 145 12.98 5.60 13.01
N ARG A 146 13.10 4.40 12.45
CA ARG A 146 14.35 3.68 12.37
C ARG A 146 14.66 3.48 10.87
N ILE A 147 15.82 3.94 10.44
CA ILE A 147 16.27 3.70 9.07
C ILE A 147 16.95 2.34 9.02
N VAL A 148 16.50 1.48 8.11
CA VAL A 148 17.04 0.15 7.88
C VAL A 148 17.32 -0.05 6.40
N GLU A 149 18.39 -0.80 6.08
CA GLU A 149 18.65 -1.21 4.71
C GLU A 149 17.85 -2.48 4.41
N VAL A 150 17.04 -2.43 3.33
CA VAL A 150 16.18 -3.54 2.93
C VAL A 150 16.39 -3.90 1.47
N PRO A 151 16.27 -5.20 1.11
CA PRO A 151 16.29 -5.62 -0.29
C PRO A 151 15.12 -5.01 -1.04
N VAL A 152 15.35 -4.62 -2.27
CA VAL A 152 14.32 -4.18 -3.23
C VAL A 152 14.43 -5.03 -4.48
N ARG A 153 13.28 -5.47 -4.99
CA ARG A 153 13.19 -6.27 -6.21
C ARG A 153 12.44 -5.50 -7.29
N ARG A 154 12.96 -5.57 -8.49
CA ARG A 154 12.23 -5.14 -9.68
C ARG A 154 11.16 -6.19 -10.00
N LEU A 155 9.90 -5.79 -10.14
CA LEU A 155 8.81 -6.77 -10.38
C LEU A 155 8.97 -7.52 -11.70
N ASP A 156 9.51 -6.89 -12.76
CA ASP A 156 9.83 -7.61 -14.01
C ASP A 156 10.80 -8.78 -13.75
N SER A 157 11.83 -8.60 -12.89
CA SER A 157 12.76 -9.66 -12.50
C SER A 157 12.05 -10.75 -11.69
N VAL A 158 11.20 -10.36 -10.76
CA VAL A 158 10.39 -11.29 -9.97
C VAL A 158 9.52 -12.16 -10.85
N LEU A 159 8.79 -11.57 -11.81
CA LEU A 159 7.91 -12.30 -12.72
C LEU A 159 8.69 -13.29 -13.59
N ALA A 160 9.90 -12.91 -14.04
CA ALA A 160 10.79 -13.82 -14.76
C ALA A 160 11.25 -15.00 -13.88
N ASP A 161 11.65 -14.74 -12.63
CA ASP A 161 12.07 -15.79 -11.67
C ASP A 161 10.94 -16.76 -11.35
N LEU A 162 9.70 -16.28 -11.25
CA LEU A 162 8.52 -17.10 -11.02
C LEU A 162 8.11 -17.93 -12.25
N GLY A 163 8.64 -17.60 -13.43
CA GLY A 163 8.18 -18.20 -14.69
C GLY A 163 6.70 -17.90 -14.98
N ALA A 164 6.18 -16.84 -14.39
CA ALA A 164 4.78 -16.44 -14.54
C ALA A 164 4.55 -15.81 -15.91
N ALA A 165 3.94 -16.55 -16.82
CA ALA A 165 3.60 -16.04 -18.16
C ALA A 165 2.54 -14.92 -18.11
N ARG A 166 1.74 -14.87 -17.04
CA ARG A 166 0.67 -13.89 -16.81
C ARG A 166 0.40 -13.74 -15.33
N VAL A 167 0.08 -12.52 -14.92
CA VAL A 167 -0.37 -12.16 -13.57
C VAL A 167 -1.76 -11.56 -13.68
N ASP A 168 -2.70 -12.08 -12.91
CA ASP A 168 -4.10 -11.67 -12.98
C ASP A 168 -4.33 -10.36 -12.22
N PHE A 169 -3.63 -10.18 -11.09
CA PHE A 169 -3.79 -8.99 -10.26
C PHE A 169 -2.52 -8.60 -9.49
N ILE A 170 -2.23 -7.31 -9.44
CA ILE A 170 -1.19 -6.73 -8.58
C ILE A 170 -1.79 -5.61 -7.75
N LYS A 171 -1.74 -5.74 -6.42
CA LYS A 171 -1.97 -4.63 -5.49
C LYS A 171 -0.63 -3.97 -5.19
N VAL A 172 -0.59 -2.64 -5.26
CA VAL A 172 0.57 -1.81 -4.87
C VAL A 172 0.10 -0.79 -3.85
N ASP A 173 0.59 -0.93 -2.62
CA ASP A 173 0.24 -0.11 -1.48
C ASP A 173 1.52 0.12 -0.67
N THR A 174 2.32 1.08 -1.10
CA THR A 174 3.69 1.28 -0.63
C THR A 174 3.91 2.65 0.02
N GLU A 175 2.78 3.32 0.34
CA GLU A 175 2.79 4.55 1.12
C GLU A 175 3.65 5.65 0.49
N GLY A 176 3.44 5.85 -0.84
CA GLY A 176 4.10 6.89 -1.62
C GLY A 176 5.28 6.42 -2.48
N TYR A 177 5.55 5.10 -2.55
CA TYR A 177 6.61 4.54 -3.41
C TYR A 177 6.05 3.79 -4.63
N GLU A 178 4.78 3.98 -4.98
CA GLU A 178 4.06 3.27 -6.04
C GLU A 178 4.67 3.52 -7.41
N LEU A 179 5.09 4.76 -7.72
CA LEU A 179 5.66 5.09 -9.02
C LEU A 179 6.95 4.31 -9.35
N PRO A 180 7.94 4.19 -8.43
CA PRO A 180 9.10 3.30 -8.64
C PRO A 180 8.71 1.83 -8.79
N VAL A 181 7.67 1.35 -8.07
CA VAL A 181 7.16 -0.02 -8.25
C VAL A 181 6.59 -0.22 -9.64
N LEU A 182 5.76 0.71 -10.13
CA LEU A 182 5.20 0.67 -11.48
C LEU A 182 6.28 0.78 -12.56
N ALA A 183 7.33 1.58 -12.33
CA ALA A 183 8.51 1.63 -13.23
C ALA A 183 9.22 0.28 -13.31
N GLY A 184 9.34 -0.43 -12.16
CA GLY A 184 9.88 -1.79 -12.10
C GLY A 184 9.03 -2.86 -12.78
N LEU A 185 7.78 -2.56 -13.12
CA LEU A 185 6.83 -3.42 -13.81
C LEU A 185 6.66 -3.06 -15.29
N SER A 186 7.42 -2.09 -15.79
CA SER A 186 7.25 -1.51 -17.13
C SER A 186 7.33 -2.52 -18.27
N GLY A 187 8.17 -3.55 -18.16
CA GLY A 187 8.31 -4.61 -19.14
C GLY A 187 7.04 -5.47 -19.24
N ALA A 188 6.53 -5.93 -18.12
CA ALA A 188 5.32 -6.74 -18.06
C ALA A 188 4.07 -5.96 -18.50
N LEU A 189 3.99 -4.66 -18.16
CA LEU A 189 2.91 -3.78 -18.64
C LEU A 189 2.97 -3.60 -20.16
N ALA A 190 4.16 -3.34 -20.73
CA ALA A 190 4.36 -3.21 -22.17
C ALA A 190 4.04 -4.52 -22.91
N ALA A 191 4.40 -5.67 -22.34
CA ALA A 191 4.09 -7.01 -22.84
C ALA A 191 2.63 -7.43 -22.64
N ARG A 192 1.83 -6.67 -21.88
CA ARG A 192 0.44 -6.97 -21.53
C ARG A 192 0.29 -8.34 -20.84
N THR A 193 1.23 -8.66 -19.96
CA THR A 193 1.22 -9.91 -19.17
C THR A 193 0.61 -9.72 -17.79
N VAL A 194 0.18 -8.51 -17.44
CA VAL A 194 -0.55 -8.16 -16.23
C VAL A 194 -1.95 -7.71 -16.61
N ASP A 195 -2.98 -8.30 -16.00
CA ASP A 195 -4.37 -8.01 -16.31
C ASP A 195 -4.90 -6.77 -15.60
N CYS A 196 -4.55 -6.64 -14.32
CA CYS A 196 -5.01 -5.53 -13.49
C CYS A 196 -3.94 -5.11 -12.48
N VAL A 197 -3.79 -3.81 -12.31
CA VAL A 197 -2.98 -3.22 -11.24
C VAL A 197 -3.88 -2.27 -10.46
N GLN A 198 -3.96 -2.48 -9.15
CA GLN A 198 -4.54 -1.55 -8.18
C GLN A 198 -3.38 -0.85 -7.47
N PHE A 199 -3.42 0.45 -7.37
CA PHE A 199 -2.45 1.21 -6.58
C PHE A 199 -3.12 2.38 -5.88
N GLU A 200 -2.54 2.81 -4.76
CA GLU A 200 -2.98 4.01 -4.08
C GLU A 200 -2.50 5.26 -4.83
N TYR A 201 -3.42 6.20 -5.04
CA TYR A 201 -3.11 7.51 -5.60
C TYR A 201 -3.63 8.58 -4.65
N GLY A 202 -2.74 9.26 -3.96
CA GLY A 202 -3.14 10.22 -2.93
C GLY A 202 -2.10 11.31 -2.65
N GLY A 203 -2.27 12.02 -1.54
CA GLY A 203 -1.44 13.17 -1.15
C GLY A 203 0.04 12.87 -0.92
N THR A 204 0.45 11.62 -0.91
CA THR A 204 1.86 11.20 -0.84
C THR A 204 2.61 11.35 -2.17
N TRP A 205 1.90 11.62 -3.27
CA TRP A 205 2.46 11.83 -4.62
C TRP A 205 2.77 13.29 -4.93
N LEU A 206 2.38 14.21 -4.06
CA LEU A 206 2.57 15.66 -4.17
C LEU A 206 3.59 16.15 -3.14
#